data_04f5d3d4dc3236196c4c45100a01bb8d
#
_entry.id   04f5d3d4dc3236196c4c45100a01bb8d
#
_cell.length_a   1.000
_cell.length_b   1.000
_cell.length_c   1.000
_cell.angle_alpha   90.00
_cell.angle_beta   90.00
_cell.angle_gamma   90.00
#
_symmetry.space_group_name_H-M   'P 1'
#
loop_
_entity.id
_entity.type
_entity.pdbx_description
1 polymer ?
#
loop_
_entity_poly.entity_id
_entity_poly.type
_entity_poly.pdbx_seq_one_letter_code
_entity_poly.pdbx_strand_id
1 'polypeptide(L)'
;MDRPVKIAHFGVGRMGRMITQYELDKQGSIVAAFDTNPELIGRDLGEILGLASLGVTVSPMDDAAQVLAEAKPDICTVSTKGTLAEMRNIMETCCRAGANVVTIGECAAWPWTTEPELTRELDALAKECGVTISASGYPDIFWQNLVLTLAGAQEKITRIHGTVTYNVEQYGPHFIVGHGVGLSQQAFDEKFQEKNAPGGYGANCMPGDPNGWLCNALGLTVTEQVMRNVPRLSDKAVWCESYGRDILPGQVLGTANVVSTQTEEGITVEMEVCGKIYAPGETDALTWEFEGVPGLKIVVAEPDTPVFTAASPVNRIPQVINARPGYVTTNELPIAPYLVKPMNEYVN
;
A
#
# COMPACT_ATOMS: atom_id res chain seq x y z
N MET A 1 -15.98 10.85 -20.52
CA MET A 1 -16.72 9.59 -20.84
C MET A 1 -18.20 9.80 -20.55
N ASP A 2 -19.10 9.41 -21.46
CA ASP A 2 -20.56 9.72 -21.37
C ASP A 2 -21.39 8.70 -20.57
N ARG A 3 -20.76 7.68 -20.01
CA ARG A 3 -21.40 6.66 -19.16
C ARG A 3 -20.60 6.48 -17.87
N PRO A 4 -21.20 5.89 -16.83
CA PRO A 4 -20.44 5.50 -15.63
C PRO A 4 -19.24 4.62 -15.96
N VAL A 5 -18.16 4.78 -15.22
CA VAL A 5 -16.98 3.91 -15.30
C VAL A 5 -17.38 2.52 -14.81
N LYS A 6 -17.15 1.50 -15.63
CA LYS A 6 -17.40 0.10 -15.29
C LYS A 6 -16.21 -0.46 -14.50
N ILE A 7 -16.48 -0.99 -13.34
CA ILE A 7 -15.45 -1.48 -12.41
C ILE A 7 -15.70 -2.95 -12.12
N ALA A 8 -14.65 -3.78 -12.22
CA ALA A 8 -14.63 -5.12 -11.67
C ALA A 8 -13.80 -5.13 -10.39
N HIS A 9 -14.27 -5.78 -9.34
CA HIS A 9 -13.62 -5.75 -8.03
C HIS A 9 -13.10 -7.11 -7.62
N PHE A 10 -11.80 -7.21 -7.28
CA PHE A 10 -11.15 -8.43 -6.80
C PHE A 10 -10.88 -8.32 -5.30
N GLY A 11 -11.50 -9.20 -4.52
CA GLY A 11 -11.45 -9.25 -3.06
C GLY A 11 -12.59 -8.48 -2.40
N VAL A 12 -13.53 -9.18 -1.78
CA VAL A 12 -14.71 -8.64 -1.09
C VAL A 12 -14.55 -8.73 0.43
N GLY A 13 -13.29 -8.69 0.91
CA GLY A 13 -12.93 -8.58 2.32
C GLY A 13 -13.21 -7.18 2.89
N ARG A 14 -12.67 -6.91 4.09
CA ARG A 14 -12.88 -5.62 4.77
C ARG A 14 -12.52 -4.42 3.89
N MET A 15 -11.32 -4.42 3.30
CA MET A 15 -10.86 -3.31 2.45
C MET A 15 -11.63 -3.23 1.15
N GLY A 16 -11.87 -4.38 0.49
CA GLY A 16 -12.65 -4.42 -0.75
C GLY A 16 -14.05 -3.84 -0.61
N ARG A 17 -14.75 -4.16 0.46
CA ARG A 17 -16.09 -3.59 0.74
C ARG A 17 -16.04 -2.06 0.90
N MET A 18 -15.03 -1.55 1.60
CA MET A 18 -14.85 -0.11 1.79
C MET A 18 -14.54 0.60 0.46
N ILE A 19 -13.65 0.03 -0.35
CA ILE A 19 -13.32 0.55 -1.68
C ILE A 19 -14.56 0.54 -2.58
N THR A 20 -15.28 -0.59 -2.63
CA THR A 20 -16.50 -0.71 -3.45
C THR A 20 -17.56 0.32 -3.05
N GLN A 21 -17.73 0.59 -1.74
CA GLN A 21 -18.63 1.64 -1.28
C GLN A 21 -18.21 3.01 -1.82
N TYR A 22 -16.92 3.34 -1.78
CA TYR A 22 -16.43 4.62 -2.30
C TYR A 22 -16.50 4.70 -3.83
N GLU A 23 -16.32 3.60 -4.54
CA GLU A 23 -16.55 3.53 -5.99
C GLU A 23 -18.00 3.87 -6.35
N LEU A 24 -18.96 3.33 -5.59
CA LEU A 24 -20.39 3.63 -5.75
C LEU A 24 -20.70 5.11 -5.39
N ASP A 25 -20.13 5.64 -4.32
CA ASP A 25 -20.28 7.04 -3.90
C ASP A 25 -19.75 8.01 -4.97
N LYS A 26 -18.75 7.59 -5.77
CA LYS A 26 -18.23 8.35 -6.93
C LYS A 26 -18.92 7.99 -8.24
N GLN A 27 -20.09 7.35 -8.17
CA GLN A 27 -20.94 6.96 -9.30
C GLN A 27 -20.25 6.02 -10.31
N GLY A 28 -19.32 5.18 -9.81
CA GLY A 28 -18.84 4.02 -10.55
C GLY A 28 -19.91 2.95 -10.67
N SER A 29 -19.85 2.16 -11.72
CA SER A 29 -20.74 1.02 -11.97
C SER A 29 -19.99 -0.28 -11.73
N ILE A 30 -20.26 -0.98 -10.63
CA ILE A 30 -19.68 -2.29 -10.40
C ILE A 30 -20.36 -3.29 -11.34
N VAL A 31 -19.56 -3.96 -12.16
CA VAL A 31 -20.06 -4.91 -13.19
C VAL A 31 -19.64 -6.36 -12.93
N ALA A 32 -18.68 -6.58 -12.06
CA ALA A 32 -18.25 -7.90 -11.62
C ALA A 32 -17.57 -7.80 -10.25
N ALA A 33 -17.61 -8.89 -9.47
CA ALA A 33 -16.91 -9.00 -8.19
C ALA A 33 -16.39 -10.43 -8.01
N PHE A 34 -15.20 -10.58 -7.41
CA PHE A 34 -14.53 -11.86 -7.24
C PHE A 34 -14.00 -12.04 -5.82
N ASP A 35 -14.12 -13.24 -5.28
CA ASP A 35 -13.50 -13.61 -4.01
C ASP A 35 -13.15 -15.10 -3.99
N THR A 36 -12.32 -15.51 -3.03
CA THR A 36 -11.99 -16.91 -2.74
C THR A 36 -12.80 -17.48 -1.58
N ASN A 37 -13.49 -16.63 -0.80
CA ASN A 37 -14.27 -17.05 0.34
C ASN A 37 -15.59 -17.71 -0.13
N PRO A 38 -15.79 -19.03 0.12
CA PRO A 38 -17.00 -19.74 -0.30
C PRO A 38 -18.29 -19.15 0.32
N GLU A 39 -18.22 -18.46 1.45
CA GLU A 39 -19.39 -17.83 2.08
C GLU A 39 -19.86 -16.57 1.34
N LEU A 40 -19.02 -15.98 0.50
CA LEU A 40 -19.34 -14.81 -0.30
C LEU A 40 -19.72 -15.16 -1.73
N ILE A 41 -19.16 -16.25 -2.28
CA ILE A 41 -19.42 -16.70 -3.66
C ILE A 41 -20.91 -17.03 -3.83
N GLY A 42 -21.49 -16.53 -4.93
CA GLY A 42 -22.91 -16.73 -5.25
C GLY A 42 -23.86 -15.71 -4.60
N ARG A 43 -23.37 -14.85 -3.71
CA ARG A 43 -24.18 -13.80 -3.08
C ARG A 43 -24.13 -12.50 -3.88
N ASP A 44 -25.20 -11.70 -3.79
CA ASP A 44 -25.22 -10.35 -4.35
C ASP A 44 -24.29 -9.42 -3.57
N LEU A 45 -23.49 -8.64 -4.30
CA LEU A 45 -22.53 -7.71 -3.71
C LEU A 45 -23.22 -6.61 -2.88
N GLY A 46 -24.38 -6.13 -3.32
CA GLY A 46 -25.16 -5.13 -2.59
C GLY A 46 -25.58 -5.66 -1.20
N GLU A 47 -26.06 -6.90 -1.13
CA GLU A 47 -26.40 -7.54 0.15
C GLU A 47 -25.17 -7.64 1.08
N ILE A 48 -24.01 -8.00 0.53
CA ILE A 48 -22.76 -8.08 1.30
C ILE A 48 -22.34 -6.72 1.86
N LEU A 49 -22.62 -5.65 1.11
CA LEU A 49 -22.36 -4.25 1.52
C LEU A 49 -23.44 -3.67 2.44
N GLY A 50 -24.54 -4.40 2.67
CA GLY A 50 -25.69 -3.87 3.43
C GLY A 50 -26.53 -2.85 2.65
N LEU A 51 -26.50 -2.90 1.33
CA LEU A 51 -27.21 -2.05 0.39
C LEU A 51 -28.37 -2.83 -0.26
N ALA A 52 -29.15 -2.14 -1.10
CA ALA A 52 -30.05 -2.81 -2.03
C ALA A 52 -29.25 -3.67 -3.02
N SER A 53 -29.89 -4.71 -3.59
CA SER A 53 -29.24 -5.57 -4.58
C SER A 53 -28.66 -4.72 -5.73
N LEU A 54 -27.40 -4.99 -6.05
CA LEU A 54 -26.70 -4.38 -7.19
C LEU A 54 -26.84 -5.23 -8.46
N GLY A 55 -27.39 -6.45 -8.37
CA GLY A 55 -27.44 -7.39 -9.47
C GLY A 55 -26.05 -7.95 -9.86
N VAL A 56 -25.07 -7.81 -8.99
CA VAL A 56 -23.68 -8.28 -9.17
C VAL A 56 -23.44 -9.44 -8.22
N THR A 57 -23.38 -10.65 -8.76
CA THR A 57 -23.06 -11.84 -7.99
C THR A 57 -21.55 -11.98 -7.83
N VAL A 58 -21.07 -12.25 -6.61
CA VAL A 58 -19.65 -12.55 -6.36
C VAL A 58 -19.30 -13.91 -6.98
N SER A 59 -18.34 -13.90 -7.90
CA SER A 59 -17.85 -15.07 -8.63
C SER A 59 -16.56 -15.61 -8.01
N PRO A 60 -16.25 -16.91 -8.18
CA PRO A 60 -14.93 -17.44 -7.83
C PRO A 60 -13.85 -16.85 -8.74
N MET A 61 -12.61 -16.78 -8.22
CA MET A 61 -11.46 -16.25 -8.98
C MET A 61 -11.20 -17.00 -10.29
N ASP A 62 -11.48 -18.30 -10.33
CA ASP A 62 -11.26 -19.14 -11.50
C ASP A 62 -12.14 -18.77 -12.71
N ASP A 63 -13.28 -18.14 -12.47
CA ASP A 63 -14.20 -17.68 -13.51
C ASP A 63 -13.86 -16.28 -14.03
N ALA A 64 -12.82 -15.62 -13.48
CA ALA A 64 -12.53 -14.22 -13.76
C ALA A 64 -12.36 -13.93 -15.24
N ALA A 65 -11.66 -14.77 -15.98
CA ALA A 65 -11.41 -14.55 -17.41
C ALA A 65 -12.73 -14.51 -18.23
N GLN A 66 -13.66 -15.43 -17.94
CA GLN A 66 -14.95 -15.48 -18.61
C GLN A 66 -15.82 -14.28 -18.22
N VAL A 67 -15.95 -14.03 -16.92
CA VAL A 67 -16.82 -12.95 -16.41
C VAL A 67 -16.33 -11.58 -16.88
N LEU A 68 -15.02 -11.33 -16.91
CA LEU A 68 -14.47 -10.08 -17.41
C LEU A 68 -14.70 -9.90 -18.93
N ALA A 69 -14.61 -10.97 -19.71
CA ALA A 69 -14.89 -10.92 -21.15
C ALA A 69 -16.35 -10.53 -21.46
N GLU A 70 -17.28 -10.91 -20.60
CA GLU A 70 -18.71 -10.57 -20.70
C GLU A 70 -18.98 -9.16 -20.15
N ALA A 71 -18.46 -8.82 -18.96
CA ALA A 71 -18.71 -7.57 -18.25
C ALA A 71 -18.01 -6.37 -18.91
N LYS A 72 -16.83 -6.57 -19.50
CA LYS A 72 -15.99 -5.54 -20.15
C LYS A 72 -15.80 -4.31 -19.26
N PRO A 73 -15.15 -4.46 -18.10
CA PRO A 73 -14.85 -3.33 -17.23
C PRO A 73 -13.84 -2.38 -17.88
N ASP A 74 -13.90 -1.11 -17.51
CA ASP A 74 -12.88 -0.12 -17.87
C ASP A 74 -11.63 -0.27 -17.00
N ILE A 75 -11.86 -0.70 -15.75
CA ILE A 75 -10.81 -0.90 -14.75
C ILE A 75 -11.18 -2.02 -13.77
N CYS A 76 -10.16 -2.72 -13.30
CA CYS A 76 -10.24 -3.67 -12.19
C CYS A 76 -9.58 -3.08 -10.95
N THR A 77 -10.27 -3.08 -9.81
CA THR A 77 -9.68 -2.77 -8.51
C THR A 77 -9.32 -4.06 -7.79
N VAL A 78 -8.09 -4.13 -7.26
CA VAL A 78 -7.55 -5.36 -6.66
C VAL A 78 -7.19 -5.11 -5.20
N SER A 79 -7.87 -5.81 -4.29
CA SER A 79 -7.70 -5.68 -2.84
C SER A 79 -7.52 -7.05 -2.15
N THR A 80 -6.74 -7.95 -2.77
CA THR A 80 -6.63 -9.35 -2.35
C THR A 80 -5.35 -9.64 -1.56
N LYS A 81 -4.20 -9.28 -2.09
CA LYS A 81 -2.87 -9.66 -1.60
C LYS A 81 -1.93 -8.46 -1.58
N GLY A 82 -0.79 -8.61 -0.87
CA GLY A 82 0.19 -7.55 -0.70
C GLY A 82 1.32 -7.58 -1.74
N THR A 83 1.77 -8.75 -2.17
CA THR A 83 2.91 -8.90 -3.07
C THR A 83 2.51 -8.95 -4.54
N LEU A 84 3.38 -8.47 -5.42
CA LEU A 84 3.14 -8.49 -6.86
C LEU A 84 3.02 -9.92 -7.38
N ALA A 85 3.89 -10.83 -6.91
CA ALA A 85 3.87 -12.24 -7.28
C ALA A 85 2.53 -12.94 -6.96
N GLU A 86 1.95 -12.67 -5.79
CA GLU A 86 0.63 -13.23 -5.43
C GLU A 86 -0.51 -12.68 -6.28
N MET A 87 -0.39 -11.46 -6.81
CA MET A 87 -1.40 -10.82 -7.66
C MET A 87 -1.18 -11.05 -9.14
N ARG A 88 -0.07 -11.67 -9.55
CA ARG A 88 0.33 -11.88 -10.94
C ARG A 88 -0.83 -12.37 -11.82
N ASN A 89 -1.42 -13.50 -11.47
CA ASN A 89 -2.49 -14.12 -12.27
C ASN A 89 -3.72 -13.20 -12.42
N ILE A 90 -4.07 -12.44 -11.38
CA ILE A 90 -5.18 -11.49 -11.42
C ILE A 90 -4.84 -10.37 -12.41
N MET A 91 -3.65 -9.78 -12.30
CA MET A 91 -3.23 -8.67 -13.17
C MET A 91 -3.13 -9.11 -14.63
N GLU A 92 -2.56 -10.28 -14.91
CA GLU A 92 -2.51 -10.84 -16.27
C GLU A 92 -3.92 -11.07 -16.84
N THR A 93 -4.84 -11.61 -16.04
CA THR A 93 -6.24 -11.83 -16.45
C THR A 93 -6.95 -10.52 -16.77
N CYS A 94 -6.79 -9.50 -15.94
CA CYS A 94 -7.34 -8.16 -16.18
C CYS A 94 -6.78 -7.53 -17.47
N CYS A 95 -5.47 -7.56 -17.66
CA CYS A 95 -4.82 -7.04 -18.87
C CYS A 95 -5.35 -7.71 -20.14
N ARG A 96 -5.42 -9.06 -20.15
CA ARG A 96 -5.93 -9.81 -21.29
C ARG A 96 -7.42 -9.58 -21.58
N ALA A 97 -8.19 -9.19 -20.57
CA ALA A 97 -9.57 -8.74 -20.71
C ALA A 97 -9.71 -7.31 -21.23
N GLY A 98 -8.58 -6.57 -21.43
CA GLY A 98 -8.57 -5.18 -21.87
C GLY A 98 -8.97 -4.18 -20.79
N ALA A 99 -8.83 -4.55 -19.51
CA ALA A 99 -9.16 -3.71 -18.37
C ALA A 99 -7.89 -3.13 -17.71
N ASN A 100 -7.91 -1.84 -17.39
CA ASN A 100 -6.89 -1.23 -16.55
C ASN A 100 -6.92 -1.84 -15.14
N VAL A 101 -5.85 -1.69 -14.38
CA VAL A 101 -5.73 -2.25 -13.03
C VAL A 101 -5.26 -1.18 -12.05
N VAL A 102 -5.93 -1.07 -10.91
CA VAL A 102 -5.42 -0.37 -9.73
C VAL A 102 -5.49 -1.30 -8.52
N THR A 103 -4.38 -1.41 -7.79
CA THR A 103 -4.31 -2.26 -6.59
C THR A 103 -3.92 -1.47 -5.35
N ILE A 104 -4.36 -1.94 -4.18
CA ILE A 104 -3.87 -1.48 -2.88
C ILE A 104 -2.71 -2.31 -2.34
N GLY A 105 -2.22 -3.28 -3.10
CA GLY A 105 -1.06 -4.09 -2.73
C GLY A 105 0.17 -3.19 -2.58
N GLU A 106 0.68 -3.09 -1.36
CA GLU A 106 1.75 -2.15 -1.02
C GLU A 106 3.02 -2.39 -1.83
N CYS A 107 3.34 -3.66 -2.09
CA CYS A 107 4.50 -4.05 -2.90
C CYS A 107 4.36 -3.75 -4.40
N ALA A 108 3.19 -3.33 -4.85
CA ALA A 108 2.96 -2.93 -6.23
C ALA A 108 3.20 -1.41 -6.45
N ALA A 109 3.48 -0.64 -5.38
CA ALA A 109 3.70 0.80 -5.49
C ALA A 109 5.01 1.15 -6.20
N TRP A 110 6.07 0.37 -5.98
CA TRP A 110 7.37 0.50 -6.65
C TRP A 110 8.10 -0.85 -6.76
N PRO A 111 7.60 -1.81 -7.54
CA PRO A 111 8.16 -3.15 -7.60
C PRO A 111 9.43 -3.26 -8.46
N TRP A 112 9.87 -2.17 -9.08
CA TRP A 112 11.08 -2.12 -9.88
C TRP A 112 12.35 -2.50 -9.11
N THR A 113 12.37 -2.30 -7.80
CA THR A 113 13.50 -2.66 -6.93
C THR A 113 13.39 -4.10 -6.42
N THR A 114 12.19 -4.54 -6.05
CA THR A 114 11.96 -5.79 -5.32
C THR A 114 11.63 -6.97 -6.24
N GLU A 115 10.86 -6.73 -7.29
CA GLU A 115 10.44 -7.74 -8.28
C GLU A 115 10.64 -7.25 -9.73
N PRO A 116 11.88 -6.86 -10.13
CA PRO A 116 12.11 -6.15 -11.39
C PRO A 116 11.78 -6.98 -12.65
N GLU A 117 11.95 -8.30 -12.60
CA GLU A 117 11.65 -9.19 -13.74
C GLU A 117 10.14 -9.31 -13.94
N LEU A 118 9.40 -9.62 -12.88
CA LEU A 118 7.95 -9.70 -12.93
C LEU A 118 7.33 -8.35 -13.33
N THR A 119 7.89 -7.24 -12.83
CA THR A 119 7.43 -5.89 -13.20
C THR A 119 7.60 -5.64 -14.69
N ARG A 120 8.74 -6.02 -15.28
CA ARG A 120 8.95 -5.90 -16.74
C ARG A 120 8.02 -6.79 -17.56
N GLU A 121 7.72 -8.00 -17.08
CA GLU A 121 6.76 -8.89 -17.74
C GLU A 121 5.35 -8.29 -17.74
N LEU A 122 4.89 -7.78 -16.60
CA LEU A 122 3.58 -7.14 -16.48
C LEU A 122 3.50 -5.82 -17.27
N ASP A 123 4.57 -5.03 -17.26
CA ASP A 123 4.66 -3.79 -18.07
C ASP A 123 4.54 -4.11 -19.56
N ALA A 124 5.25 -5.12 -20.05
CA ALA A 124 5.19 -5.55 -21.44
C ALA A 124 3.79 -6.06 -21.83
N LEU A 125 3.18 -6.90 -20.98
CA LEU A 125 1.82 -7.40 -21.20
C LEU A 125 0.79 -6.26 -21.22
N ALA A 126 0.86 -5.33 -20.25
CA ALA A 126 -0.06 -4.21 -20.19
C ALA A 126 0.06 -3.30 -21.43
N LYS A 127 1.30 -3.08 -21.95
CA LYS A 127 1.54 -2.38 -23.20
C LYS A 127 0.97 -3.12 -24.41
N GLU A 128 1.15 -4.43 -24.49
CA GLU A 128 0.58 -5.28 -25.56
C GLU A 128 -0.95 -5.22 -25.55
N CYS A 129 -1.57 -5.25 -24.37
CA CYS A 129 -3.03 -5.20 -24.21
C CYS A 129 -3.60 -3.77 -24.32
N GLY A 130 -2.76 -2.73 -24.35
CA GLY A 130 -3.20 -1.33 -24.41
C GLY A 130 -3.82 -0.81 -23.12
N VAL A 131 -3.45 -1.37 -21.95
CA VAL A 131 -4.00 -1.06 -20.63
C VAL A 131 -2.91 -0.61 -19.65
N THR A 132 -3.33 -0.04 -18.53
CA THR A 132 -2.45 0.46 -17.47
C THR A 132 -2.58 -0.38 -16.21
N ILE A 133 -1.45 -0.74 -15.61
CA ILE A 133 -1.37 -1.26 -14.24
C ILE A 133 -0.79 -0.16 -13.35
N SER A 134 -1.42 0.09 -12.20
CA SER A 134 -0.93 1.00 -11.18
C SER A 134 -1.29 0.52 -9.77
N ALA A 135 -0.65 1.10 -8.77
CA ALA A 135 -0.99 0.87 -7.37
C ALA A 135 -1.19 2.20 -6.65
N SER A 136 -2.13 2.24 -5.72
CA SER A 136 -2.39 3.39 -4.87
C SER A 136 -2.94 2.93 -3.51
N GLY A 137 -2.83 3.80 -2.52
CA GLY A 137 -3.28 3.56 -1.16
C GLY A 137 -2.72 4.62 -0.24
N TYR A 138 -2.67 4.35 1.06
CA TYR A 138 -2.07 5.24 2.03
C TYR A 138 -0.63 5.65 1.67
N PRO A 139 0.28 4.73 1.25
CA PRO A 139 1.63 5.08 0.85
C PRO A 139 1.71 6.07 -0.31
N ASP A 140 0.86 5.95 -1.34
CA ASP A 140 0.83 6.86 -2.49
C ASP A 140 0.75 8.33 -2.06
N ILE A 141 -0.15 8.64 -1.14
CA ILE A 141 -0.38 10.02 -0.70
C ILE A 141 0.63 10.42 0.37
N PHE A 142 0.77 9.62 1.42
CA PHE A 142 1.44 10.05 2.65
C PHE A 142 2.93 9.71 2.70
N TRP A 143 3.39 8.68 1.98
CA TRP A 143 4.79 8.28 1.97
C TRP A 143 5.54 8.71 0.71
N GLN A 144 4.81 9.09 -0.32
CA GLN A 144 5.33 9.40 -1.65
C GLN A 144 5.01 10.85 -2.04
N ASN A 145 3.79 11.13 -2.48
CA ASN A 145 3.44 12.42 -3.07
C ASN A 145 3.53 13.60 -2.08
N LEU A 146 3.18 13.42 -0.81
CA LEU A 146 3.37 14.43 0.23
C LEU A 146 4.85 14.80 0.36
N VAL A 147 5.72 13.80 0.46
CA VAL A 147 7.16 13.97 0.62
C VAL A 147 7.77 14.66 -0.60
N LEU A 148 7.40 14.20 -1.81
CA LEU A 148 7.86 14.82 -3.05
C LEU A 148 7.43 16.30 -3.15
N THR A 149 6.19 16.60 -2.75
CA THR A 149 5.68 17.97 -2.74
C THR A 149 6.48 18.87 -1.76
N LEU A 150 6.77 18.34 -0.57
CA LEU A 150 7.53 19.07 0.44
C LEU A 150 9.01 19.22 0.06
N ALA A 151 9.60 18.25 -0.61
CA ALA A 151 10.96 18.32 -1.14
C ALA A 151 11.12 19.50 -2.12
N GLY A 152 10.09 19.78 -2.93
CA GLY A 152 10.08 20.91 -3.85
C GLY A 152 10.14 22.30 -3.19
N ALA A 153 9.95 22.40 -1.87
CA ALA A 153 10.07 23.65 -1.10
C ALA A 153 11.45 23.81 -0.43
N GLN A 154 12.36 22.84 -0.57
CA GLN A 154 13.70 22.89 0.03
C GLN A 154 14.72 23.46 -0.95
N GLU A 155 15.64 24.29 -0.46
CA GLU A 155 16.82 24.74 -1.21
C GLU A 155 17.87 23.62 -1.27
N LYS A 156 18.04 22.88 -0.14
CA LYS A 156 19.00 21.80 -0.02
C LYS A 156 18.44 20.71 0.86
N ILE A 157 18.59 19.48 0.44
CA ILE A 157 18.25 18.28 1.20
C ILE A 157 19.52 17.45 1.39
N THR A 158 19.77 16.95 2.60
CA THR A 158 20.82 16.00 2.94
C THR A 158 20.24 14.68 3.43
N ARG A 159 19.06 14.70 4.05
CA ARG A 159 18.34 13.50 4.49
C ARG A 159 16.84 13.74 4.47
N ILE A 160 16.11 12.71 4.07
CA ILE A 160 14.65 12.57 4.20
C ILE A 160 14.40 11.38 5.12
N HIS A 161 13.73 11.61 6.24
CA HIS A 161 13.45 10.56 7.22
C HIS A 161 11.96 10.49 7.53
N GLY A 162 11.35 9.34 7.25
CA GLY A 162 9.97 9.03 7.56
C GLY A 162 9.85 8.06 8.74
N THR A 163 8.92 8.32 9.66
CA THR A 163 8.57 7.40 10.75
C THR A 163 7.08 7.19 10.79
N VAL A 164 6.65 5.94 10.66
CA VAL A 164 5.26 5.50 10.90
C VAL A 164 5.21 4.73 12.20
N THR A 165 4.27 5.06 13.07
CA THR A 165 3.99 4.30 14.29
C THR A 165 2.55 3.82 14.30
N TYR A 166 2.34 2.56 14.71
CA TYR A 166 1.01 1.97 14.88
C TYR A 166 0.98 1.00 16.06
N ASN A 167 -0.21 0.86 16.68
CA ASN A 167 -0.40 -0.07 17.78
C ASN A 167 -0.65 -1.49 17.24
N VAL A 168 0.30 -2.41 17.50
CA VAL A 168 0.22 -3.80 17.05
C VAL A 168 -0.94 -4.58 17.66
N GLU A 169 -1.49 -4.16 18.80
CA GLU A 169 -2.62 -4.85 19.43
C GLU A 169 -3.89 -4.81 18.59
N GLN A 170 -4.06 -3.77 17.76
CA GLN A 170 -5.21 -3.62 16.86
C GLN A 170 -5.24 -4.67 15.74
N TYR A 171 -4.11 -5.34 15.49
CA TYR A 171 -3.95 -6.33 14.42
C TYR A 171 -3.97 -7.78 14.91
N GLY A 172 -4.13 -7.97 16.23
CA GLY A 172 -4.32 -9.27 16.85
C GLY A 172 -3.03 -9.97 17.33
N PRO A 173 -3.15 -11.10 18.05
CA PRO A 173 -2.04 -11.75 18.75
C PRO A 173 -0.89 -12.19 17.85
N HIS A 174 -1.18 -12.54 16.60
CA HIS A 174 -0.16 -12.95 15.64
C HIS A 174 0.84 -11.82 15.35
N PHE A 175 0.36 -10.58 15.21
CA PHE A 175 1.19 -9.40 15.02
C PHE A 175 2.07 -9.12 16.24
N ILE A 176 1.51 -9.26 17.45
CA ILE A 176 2.25 -9.03 18.70
C ILE A 176 3.45 -10.00 18.80
N VAL A 177 3.20 -11.29 18.56
CA VAL A 177 4.28 -12.31 18.51
C VAL A 177 5.26 -12.02 17.37
N GLY A 178 4.76 -11.64 16.18
CA GLY A 178 5.55 -11.27 15.02
C GLY A 178 6.56 -10.15 15.34
N HIS A 179 6.12 -9.14 16.07
CA HIS A 179 6.92 -7.97 16.47
C HIS A 179 7.83 -8.22 17.69
N GLY A 180 7.87 -9.44 18.22
CA GLY A 180 8.77 -9.79 19.33
C GLY A 180 8.42 -9.14 20.66
N VAL A 181 7.17 -8.74 20.87
CA VAL A 181 6.71 -8.09 22.11
C VAL A 181 6.99 -9.00 23.33
N GLY A 182 7.57 -8.42 24.36
CA GLY A 182 7.90 -9.11 25.62
C GLY A 182 9.22 -9.88 25.59
N LEU A 183 9.92 -9.97 24.46
CA LEU A 183 11.25 -10.56 24.39
C LEU A 183 12.30 -9.69 25.11
N SER A 184 13.38 -10.32 25.55
CA SER A 184 14.62 -9.59 25.88
C SER A 184 15.31 -9.11 24.60
N GLN A 185 16.21 -8.13 24.71
CA GLN A 185 17.04 -7.68 23.58
C GLN A 185 17.73 -8.87 22.91
N GLN A 186 18.39 -9.74 23.69
CA GLN A 186 19.09 -10.90 23.16
C GLN A 186 18.15 -11.85 22.38
N ALA A 187 17.00 -12.19 22.94
CA ALA A 187 16.04 -13.06 22.26
C ALA A 187 15.45 -12.41 20.98
N PHE A 188 15.36 -11.08 20.95
CA PHE A 188 14.98 -10.35 19.75
C PHE A 188 16.07 -10.45 18.67
N ASP A 189 17.32 -10.22 19.04
CA ASP A 189 18.45 -10.28 18.11
C ASP A 189 18.58 -11.68 17.50
N GLU A 190 18.43 -12.73 18.33
CA GLU A 190 18.40 -14.12 17.86
C GLU A 190 17.25 -14.40 16.90
N LYS A 191 16.02 -13.91 17.21
CA LYS A 191 14.83 -14.07 16.36
C LYS A 191 14.98 -13.41 14.98
N PHE A 192 15.62 -12.25 14.91
CA PHE A 192 15.75 -11.46 13.69
C PHE A 192 17.12 -11.58 13.03
N GLN A 193 18.00 -12.46 13.52
CA GLN A 193 19.38 -12.61 13.04
C GLN A 193 19.44 -12.87 11.52
N GLU A 194 18.68 -13.83 11.02
CA GLU A 194 18.65 -14.17 9.59
C GLU A 194 18.08 -13.02 8.74
N LYS A 195 17.02 -12.36 9.21
CA LYS A 195 16.42 -11.23 8.52
C LYS A 195 17.31 -10.00 8.47
N ASN A 196 18.13 -9.78 9.50
CA ASN A 196 19.06 -8.67 9.58
C ASN A 196 20.41 -8.95 8.89
N ALA A 197 20.64 -10.18 8.43
CA ALA A 197 21.83 -10.51 7.63
C ALA A 197 21.72 -9.88 6.22
N PRO A 198 22.84 -9.62 5.54
CA PRO A 198 22.83 -9.14 4.17
C PRO A 198 21.95 -10.04 3.26
N GLY A 199 20.99 -9.46 2.57
CA GLY A 199 20.01 -10.19 1.74
C GLY A 199 18.93 -10.95 2.50
N GLY A 200 18.88 -10.87 3.84
CA GLY A 200 17.93 -11.62 4.68
C GLY A 200 16.46 -11.24 4.50
N TYR A 201 16.18 -10.08 3.93
CA TYR A 201 14.82 -9.65 3.62
C TYR A 201 14.30 -10.19 2.27
N GLY A 202 15.19 -10.65 1.38
CA GLY A 202 14.78 -11.08 0.04
C GLY A 202 13.98 -9.99 -0.68
N ALA A 203 12.88 -10.40 -1.31
CA ALA A 203 11.93 -9.51 -1.99
C ALA A 203 10.90 -8.86 -1.04
N ASN A 204 11.23 -8.62 0.23
CA ASN A 204 10.29 -8.00 1.15
C ASN A 204 10.20 -6.49 0.85
N CYS A 205 9.07 -6.08 0.27
CA CYS A 205 8.87 -4.77 -0.33
C CYS A 205 8.70 -3.62 0.66
N MET A 206 8.21 -3.91 1.85
CA MET A 206 7.91 -2.86 2.84
C MET A 206 9.01 -2.75 3.89
N PRO A 207 9.54 -1.55 4.14
CA PRO A 207 9.29 -0.21 3.58
C PRO A 207 10.28 0.20 2.46
N GLY A 208 10.93 -0.76 1.77
CA GLY A 208 11.94 -0.47 0.74
C GLY A 208 11.40 0.18 -0.53
N ASP A 209 10.21 -0.21 -0.96
CA ASP A 209 9.58 0.31 -2.17
C ASP A 209 9.27 1.81 -2.11
N PRO A 210 8.75 2.38 -1.00
CA PRO A 210 8.58 3.83 -0.88
C PRO A 210 9.88 4.61 -1.06
N ASN A 211 11.00 4.11 -0.55
CA ASN A 211 12.30 4.76 -0.74
C ASN A 211 12.74 4.73 -2.21
N GLY A 212 12.57 3.59 -2.88
CA GLY A 212 12.85 3.44 -4.31
C GLY A 212 12.01 4.39 -5.16
N TRP A 213 10.72 4.49 -4.86
CA TRP A 213 9.82 5.44 -5.51
C TRP A 213 10.29 6.90 -5.31
N LEU A 214 10.61 7.29 -4.07
CA LEU A 214 11.10 8.65 -3.75
C LEU A 214 12.41 8.96 -4.47
N CYS A 215 13.38 8.03 -4.45
CA CYS A 215 14.64 8.21 -5.15
C CYS A 215 14.41 8.41 -6.65
N ASN A 216 13.58 7.59 -7.27
CA ASN A 216 13.25 7.75 -8.69
C ASN A 216 12.57 9.09 -8.97
N ALA A 217 11.54 9.45 -8.20
CA ALA A 217 10.80 10.69 -8.39
C ALA A 217 11.66 11.96 -8.19
N LEU A 218 12.67 11.89 -7.33
CA LEU A 218 13.65 12.97 -7.10
C LEU A 218 14.85 12.93 -8.07
N GLY A 219 14.94 11.90 -8.94
CA GLY A 219 16.06 11.74 -9.86
C GLY A 219 17.36 11.32 -9.16
N LEU A 220 17.26 10.61 -8.04
CA LEU A 220 18.42 10.15 -7.26
C LEU A 220 18.91 8.78 -7.74
N THR A 221 20.22 8.58 -7.72
CA THR A 221 20.89 7.33 -8.08
C THR A 221 21.20 6.53 -6.82
N VAL A 222 20.48 5.43 -6.59
CA VAL A 222 20.67 4.58 -5.42
C VAL A 222 22.00 3.83 -5.50
N THR A 223 22.82 3.93 -4.47
CA THR A 223 24.09 3.22 -4.32
C THR A 223 24.00 2.03 -3.37
N GLU A 224 23.21 2.17 -2.31
CA GLU A 224 23.01 1.12 -1.31
C GLU A 224 21.62 1.25 -0.68
N GLN A 225 20.98 0.11 -0.43
CA GLN A 225 19.75 0.04 0.38
C GLN A 225 19.91 -1.08 1.42
N VAL A 226 19.79 -0.70 2.69
CA VAL A 226 19.88 -1.63 3.83
C VAL A 226 18.59 -1.64 4.60
N MET A 227 18.08 -2.83 4.89
CA MET A 227 16.89 -3.05 5.70
C MET A 227 17.24 -3.77 7.00
N ARG A 228 16.68 -3.31 8.12
CA ARG A 228 16.90 -3.90 9.45
C ARG A 228 15.63 -3.88 10.30
N ASN A 229 15.47 -4.92 11.13
CA ASN A 229 14.55 -4.89 12.27
C ASN A 229 15.29 -4.35 13.49
N VAL A 230 14.72 -3.34 14.11
CA VAL A 230 15.28 -2.70 15.30
C VAL A 230 14.26 -2.81 16.44
N PRO A 231 14.64 -3.35 17.62
CA PRO A 231 13.73 -3.45 18.74
C PRO A 231 13.39 -2.08 19.30
N ARG A 232 12.15 -1.90 19.73
CA ARG A 232 11.74 -0.78 20.57
C ARG A 232 11.64 -1.27 22.00
N LEU A 233 12.65 -0.94 22.79
CA LEU A 233 12.72 -1.36 24.20
C LEU A 233 11.88 -0.44 25.08
N SER A 234 11.23 -1.01 26.08
CA SER A 234 10.53 -0.24 27.08
C SER A 234 11.50 0.39 28.08
N ASP A 235 11.26 1.64 28.44
CA ASP A 235 11.93 2.35 29.54
C ASP A 235 11.12 2.31 30.87
N LYS A 236 9.86 1.90 30.79
CA LYS A 236 8.91 1.79 31.91
C LYS A 236 8.00 0.57 31.74
N ALA A 237 7.22 0.21 32.75
CA ALA A 237 6.19 -0.82 32.58
C ALA A 237 5.06 -0.29 31.68
N VAL A 238 4.71 -1.06 30.65
CA VAL A 238 3.63 -0.75 29.69
C VAL A 238 2.68 -1.93 29.65
N TRP A 239 1.41 -1.70 29.94
CA TRP A 239 0.39 -2.74 29.92
C TRP A 239 0.15 -3.25 28.50
N CYS A 240 0.16 -4.57 28.34
CA CYS A 240 -0.23 -5.25 27.10
C CYS A 240 -1.53 -6.00 27.34
N GLU A 241 -2.61 -5.52 26.74
CA GLU A 241 -3.95 -6.09 26.90
C GLU A 241 -3.99 -7.54 26.44
N SER A 242 -3.40 -7.81 25.29
CA SER A 242 -3.39 -9.14 24.66
C SER A 242 -2.63 -10.19 25.46
N TYR A 243 -1.64 -9.78 26.26
CA TYR A 243 -0.91 -10.70 27.15
C TYR A 243 -1.44 -10.70 28.59
N GLY A 244 -2.31 -9.74 28.96
CA GLY A 244 -2.83 -9.58 30.31
C GLY A 244 -1.72 -9.30 31.35
N ARG A 245 -0.63 -8.64 30.92
CA ARG A 245 0.53 -8.32 31.77
C ARG A 245 1.30 -7.12 31.26
N ASP A 246 2.11 -6.54 32.13
CA ASP A 246 3.06 -5.49 31.76
C ASP A 246 4.25 -6.04 30.92
N ILE A 247 4.65 -5.26 29.95
CA ILE A 247 5.97 -5.34 29.31
C ILE A 247 6.91 -4.48 30.15
N LEU A 248 7.92 -5.12 30.72
CA LEU A 248 8.80 -4.48 31.71
C LEU A 248 9.94 -3.67 31.04
N PRO A 249 10.58 -2.75 31.79
CA PRO A 249 11.77 -2.06 31.30
C PRO A 249 12.84 -3.04 30.77
N GLY A 250 13.42 -2.71 29.60
CA GLY A 250 14.38 -3.55 28.91
C GLY A 250 13.78 -4.68 28.06
N GLN A 251 12.48 -4.91 28.14
CA GLN A 251 11.79 -5.80 27.23
C GLN A 251 11.32 -5.05 25.97
N VAL A 252 11.12 -5.79 24.90
CA VAL A 252 10.70 -5.30 23.59
C VAL A 252 9.20 -4.92 23.62
N LEU A 253 8.90 -3.67 23.31
CA LEU A 253 7.52 -3.19 23.04
C LEU A 253 7.04 -3.54 21.64
N GLY A 254 7.97 -3.67 20.70
CA GLY A 254 7.68 -3.93 19.30
C GLY A 254 8.92 -3.80 18.42
N THR A 255 8.69 -3.86 17.12
CA THR A 255 9.74 -3.81 16.09
C THR A 255 9.55 -2.62 15.18
N ALA A 256 10.63 -1.91 14.88
CA ALA A 256 10.71 -1.00 13.77
C ALA A 256 11.45 -1.66 12.59
N ASN A 257 10.83 -1.66 11.42
CA ASN A 257 11.46 -2.00 10.17
C ASN A 257 12.07 -0.71 9.61
N VAL A 258 13.39 -0.64 9.56
CA VAL A 258 14.12 0.55 9.09
C VAL A 258 14.77 0.23 7.76
N VAL A 259 14.48 1.02 6.74
CA VAL A 259 15.17 1.00 5.46
C VAL A 259 15.92 2.30 5.28
N SER A 260 17.23 2.19 5.05
CA SER A 260 18.10 3.31 4.75
C SER A 260 18.65 3.16 3.34
N THR A 261 18.46 4.17 2.51
CA THR A 261 18.88 4.20 1.11
C THR A 261 19.88 5.34 0.92
N GLN A 262 21.09 5.01 0.46
CA GLN A 262 22.15 5.97 0.13
C GLN A 262 22.13 6.26 -1.37
N THR A 263 22.49 7.50 -1.73
CA THR A 263 22.50 7.93 -3.14
C THR A 263 23.82 8.58 -3.55
N GLU A 264 24.13 8.56 -4.83
CA GLU A 264 25.34 9.23 -5.40
C GLU A 264 25.33 10.74 -5.12
N GLU A 265 24.14 11.34 -5.07
CA GLU A 265 23.95 12.78 -4.82
C GLU A 265 24.17 13.16 -3.35
N GLY A 266 24.47 12.20 -2.50
CA GLY A 266 24.76 12.41 -1.07
C GLY A 266 23.50 12.66 -0.23
N ILE A 267 22.32 12.33 -0.74
CA ILE A 267 21.06 12.38 -0.01
C ILE A 267 20.74 11.01 0.56
N THR A 268 20.43 10.91 1.85
CA THR A 268 19.94 9.69 2.47
C THR A 268 18.42 9.72 2.54
N VAL A 269 17.77 8.67 2.04
CA VAL A 269 16.32 8.46 2.20
C VAL A 269 16.11 7.31 3.17
N GLU A 270 15.42 7.57 4.28
CA GLU A 270 15.19 6.57 5.33
C GLU A 270 13.72 6.50 5.70
N MET A 271 13.20 5.28 5.82
CA MET A 271 11.85 5.00 6.27
C MET A 271 11.86 4.01 7.42
N GLU A 272 11.15 4.37 8.47
CA GLU A 272 10.93 3.52 9.64
C GLU A 272 9.44 3.21 9.79
N VAL A 273 9.07 1.93 9.80
CA VAL A 273 7.72 1.46 10.10
C VAL A 273 7.74 0.71 11.43
N CYS A 274 7.22 1.33 12.47
CA CYS A 274 7.29 0.86 13.85
C CYS A 274 5.93 0.38 14.37
N GLY A 275 5.78 -0.93 14.51
CA GLY A 275 4.67 -1.55 15.21
C GLY A 275 5.07 -1.86 16.66
N LYS A 276 4.34 -1.32 17.64
CA LYS A 276 4.64 -1.53 19.06
C LYS A 276 3.38 -1.48 19.94
N ILE A 277 3.50 -1.96 21.18
CA ILE A 277 2.52 -1.69 22.24
C ILE A 277 2.64 -0.23 22.66
N TYR A 278 1.52 0.45 22.79
CA TYR A 278 1.48 1.85 23.17
C TYR A 278 1.44 2.07 24.69
N ALA A 279 2.24 3.01 25.13
CA ALA A 279 2.06 3.58 26.46
C ALA A 279 0.84 4.54 26.46
N PRO A 280 0.25 4.82 27.64
CA PRO A 280 -0.86 5.77 27.73
C PRO A 280 -0.56 7.12 27.09
N GLY A 281 -1.43 7.57 26.20
CA GLY A 281 -1.30 8.84 25.45
C GLY A 281 -0.52 8.75 24.14
N GLU A 282 0.00 7.60 23.76
CA GLU A 282 0.55 7.37 22.42
C GLU A 282 -0.57 7.07 21.43
N THR A 283 -0.44 7.56 20.22
CA THR A 283 -1.39 7.36 19.10
C THR A 283 -0.63 7.06 17.81
N ASP A 284 -1.34 6.53 16.83
CA ASP A 284 -0.78 6.34 15.49
C ASP A 284 -0.32 7.69 14.91
N ALA A 285 0.84 7.70 14.30
CA ALA A 285 1.40 8.89 13.68
C ALA A 285 2.30 8.57 12.50
N LEU A 286 2.33 9.50 11.55
CA LEU A 286 3.35 9.56 10.51
C LEU A 286 4.12 10.88 10.67
N THR A 287 5.43 10.79 10.73
CA THR A 287 6.32 11.96 10.78
C THR A 287 7.25 11.94 9.58
N TRP A 288 7.43 13.09 8.93
CA TRP A 288 8.49 13.29 7.95
C TRP A 288 9.41 14.43 8.42
N GLU A 289 10.71 14.17 8.37
CA GLU A 289 11.75 15.11 8.70
C GLU A 289 12.69 15.28 7.50
N PHE A 290 12.95 16.55 7.14
CA PHE A 290 13.93 16.92 6.13
C PHE A 290 15.10 17.59 6.83
N GLU A 291 16.28 17.05 6.68
CA GLU A 291 17.51 17.70 7.05
C GLU A 291 18.08 18.43 5.84
N GLY A 292 18.39 19.69 6.01
CA GLY A 292 18.85 20.55 4.92
C GLY A 292 18.56 22.04 5.16
N VAL A 293 18.21 22.77 4.10
CA VAL A 293 17.91 24.21 4.15
C VAL A 293 16.59 24.49 3.42
N PRO A 294 15.56 25.01 4.13
CA PRO A 294 15.41 24.96 5.57
C PRO A 294 15.16 23.53 6.07
N GLY A 295 15.43 23.26 7.36
CA GLY A 295 14.96 22.01 7.97
C GLY A 295 13.43 22.05 8.13
N LEU A 296 12.77 20.88 7.94
CA LEU A 296 11.31 20.79 8.05
C LEU A 296 10.93 19.51 8.80
N LYS A 297 9.94 19.63 9.68
CA LYS A 297 9.26 18.48 10.29
C LYS A 297 7.76 18.63 10.11
N ILE A 298 7.13 17.56 9.65
CA ILE A 298 5.67 17.45 9.50
C ILE A 298 5.17 16.23 10.25
N VAL A 299 4.02 16.35 10.89
CA VAL A 299 3.36 15.25 11.60
C VAL A 299 1.93 15.12 11.09
N VAL A 300 1.58 13.93 10.65
CA VAL A 300 0.19 13.51 10.42
C VAL A 300 -0.23 12.72 11.64
N ALA A 301 -1.02 13.35 12.51
CA ALA A 301 -1.49 12.74 13.74
C ALA A 301 -2.74 11.91 13.49
N GLU A 302 -2.82 10.76 14.13
CA GLU A 302 -4.00 9.86 14.14
C GLU A 302 -4.57 9.58 12.73
N PRO A 303 -3.74 9.16 11.75
CA PRO A 303 -4.24 8.90 10.42
C PRO A 303 -5.22 7.72 10.42
N ASP A 304 -6.40 7.91 9.85
CA ASP A 304 -7.31 6.78 9.56
C ASP A 304 -6.78 6.00 8.35
N THR A 305 -5.76 5.18 8.59
CA THR A 305 -5.05 4.44 7.55
C THR A 305 -5.98 3.57 6.69
N PRO A 306 -6.97 2.82 7.24
CA PRO A 306 -7.92 2.07 6.43
C PRO A 306 -8.73 2.95 5.48
N VAL A 307 -9.26 4.07 5.96
CA VAL A 307 -10.06 5.00 5.15
C VAL A 307 -9.20 5.62 4.04
N PHE A 308 -7.99 6.08 4.37
CA PHE A 308 -7.09 6.66 3.37
C PHE A 308 -6.63 5.62 2.34
N THR A 309 -6.36 4.37 2.77
CA THR A 309 -6.01 3.28 1.86
C THR A 309 -7.15 2.95 0.89
N ALA A 310 -8.40 3.01 1.34
CA ALA A 310 -9.54 2.73 0.48
C ALA A 310 -9.88 3.91 -0.45
N ALA A 311 -9.78 5.15 0.01
CA ALA A 311 -10.15 6.33 -0.76
C ALA A 311 -9.14 6.66 -1.87
N SER A 312 -7.84 6.47 -1.61
CA SER A 312 -6.78 6.84 -2.56
C SER A 312 -6.92 6.17 -3.93
N PRO A 313 -7.04 4.84 -4.05
CA PRO A 313 -7.17 4.17 -5.35
C PRO A 313 -8.44 4.60 -6.09
N VAL A 314 -9.56 4.84 -5.39
CA VAL A 314 -10.81 5.29 -6.01
C VAL A 314 -10.63 6.66 -6.67
N ASN A 315 -9.96 7.59 -5.98
CA ASN A 315 -9.65 8.90 -6.54
C ASN A 315 -8.64 8.82 -7.71
N ARG A 316 -7.84 7.74 -7.81
CA ARG A 316 -6.89 7.48 -8.91
C ARG A 316 -7.51 6.83 -10.13
N ILE A 317 -8.69 6.20 -10.02
CA ILE A 317 -9.33 5.47 -11.13
C ILE A 317 -9.30 6.26 -12.44
N PRO A 318 -9.77 7.53 -12.52
CA PRO A 318 -9.75 8.27 -13.79
C PRO A 318 -8.34 8.50 -14.33
N GLN A 319 -7.36 8.74 -13.45
CA GLN A 319 -5.98 8.96 -13.87
C GLN A 319 -5.35 7.69 -14.43
N VAL A 320 -5.63 6.52 -13.83
CA VAL A 320 -5.16 5.22 -14.31
C VAL A 320 -5.77 4.89 -15.67
N ILE A 321 -7.07 5.16 -15.88
CA ILE A 321 -7.74 4.97 -17.18
C ILE A 321 -7.13 5.89 -18.26
N ASN A 322 -6.79 7.13 -17.92
CA ASN A 322 -6.23 8.11 -18.84
C ASN A 322 -4.71 7.96 -19.05
N ALA A 323 -4.04 7.09 -18.29
CA ALA A 323 -2.60 6.94 -18.35
C ALA A 323 -2.15 6.19 -19.61
N ARG A 324 -0.85 6.27 -19.91
CA ARG A 324 -0.24 5.46 -20.96
C ARG A 324 -0.32 3.97 -20.62
N PRO A 325 -0.42 3.08 -21.64
CA PRO A 325 -0.31 1.64 -21.38
C PRO A 325 1.03 1.27 -20.74
N GLY A 326 0.97 0.22 -19.90
CA GLY A 326 2.13 -0.33 -19.19
C GLY A 326 1.97 -0.27 -17.68
N TYR A 327 3.03 -0.60 -16.95
CA TYR A 327 3.12 -0.41 -15.51
C TYR A 327 3.44 1.06 -15.24
N VAL A 328 2.51 1.79 -14.62
CA VAL A 328 2.61 3.23 -14.37
C VAL A 328 2.56 3.47 -12.86
N THR A 329 3.65 3.94 -12.31
CA THR A 329 3.71 4.29 -10.89
C THR A 329 3.20 5.72 -10.64
N THR A 330 2.80 6.02 -9.42
CA THR A 330 2.09 7.27 -9.12
C THR A 330 2.91 8.55 -9.28
N ASN A 331 4.26 8.44 -9.37
CA ASN A 331 5.10 9.58 -9.76
C ASN A 331 4.99 9.99 -11.24
N GLU A 332 4.46 9.10 -12.08
CA GLU A 332 4.16 9.38 -13.48
C GLU A 332 2.74 9.94 -13.67
N LEU A 333 1.92 9.90 -12.64
CA LEU A 333 0.55 10.42 -12.64
C LEU A 333 0.51 11.83 -12.04
N PRO A 334 -0.45 12.67 -12.42
CA PRO A 334 -0.71 13.92 -11.73
C PRO A 334 -1.00 13.69 -10.24
N ILE A 335 -0.91 14.74 -9.41
CA ILE A 335 -1.35 14.67 -8.01
C ILE A 335 -2.79 14.14 -7.96
N ALA A 336 -3.06 13.19 -7.03
CA ALA A 336 -4.38 12.59 -6.89
C ALA A 336 -5.44 13.67 -6.61
N PRO A 337 -6.49 13.78 -7.43
CA PRO A 337 -7.57 14.71 -7.18
C PRO A 337 -8.48 14.16 -6.07
N TYR A 338 -9.22 15.03 -5.40
CA TYR A 338 -10.46 14.61 -4.75
C TYR A 338 -11.59 14.71 -5.80
N LEU A 339 -12.24 13.59 -6.08
CA LEU A 339 -13.33 13.56 -7.07
C LEU A 339 -14.60 14.20 -6.48
N VAL A 340 -14.88 15.44 -6.84
CA VAL A 340 -16.08 16.18 -6.41
C VAL A 340 -17.29 15.80 -7.27
N LYS A 341 -17.04 15.46 -8.53
CA LYS A 341 -18.05 15.05 -9.52
C LYS A 341 -17.99 13.53 -9.74
N PRO A 342 -18.96 12.94 -10.46
CA PRO A 342 -18.88 11.57 -10.93
C PRO A 342 -17.54 11.26 -11.60
N MET A 343 -16.95 10.08 -11.31
CA MET A 343 -15.60 9.75 -11.77
C MET A 343 -15.47 9.74 -13.30
N ASN A 344 -16.55 9.45 -14.03
CA ASN A 344 -16.54 9.45 -15.50
C ASN A 344 -16.33 10.83 -16.11
N GLU A 345 -16.60 11.94 -15.38
CA GLU A 345 -16.32 13.29 -15.86
C GLU A 345 -14.83 13.63 -15.91
N TYR A 346 -14.00 12.84 -15.23
CA TYR A 346 -12.54 12.97 -15.21
C TYR A 346 -11.83 12.01 -16.20
N VAL A 347 -12.59 11.16 -16.91
CA VAL A 347 -12.06 10.25 -17.92
C VAL A 347 -12.21 10.88 -19.30
N ASN A 348 -11.11 10.99 -20.04
CA ASN A 348 -11.02 11.59 -21.36
C ASN A 348 -11.70 10.78 -22.46
#